data_aa9a082f84801a4196ba7dfbb18cee85
#
_entry.id   aa9a082f84801a4196ba7dfbb18cee85
#
_cell.length_a   1.000
_cell.length_b   1.000
_cell.length_c   1.000
_cell.angle_alpha   90.00
_cell.angle_beta   90.00
_cell.angle_gamma   90.00
#
_symmetry.space_group_name_H-M   'P 1'
#
loop_
_entity.id
_entity.type
_entity.pdbx_description
1 polymer ?
#
loop_
_entity_poly.entity_id
_entity_poly.type
_entity_poly.pdbx_seq_one_letter_code
_entity_poly.pdbx_strand_id
1 'polypeptide(L)'
;RYPIVRSERVFLPNIGKKEQRAMLIADIQLPDGQIITYICTHLEVSSAELRLEQVKFIQKKVKSIKNPVFLAGDMNAEPDSPEMAFLRKGWDDLTNRELTYSTMKPSMKIDYIYSRKGNGVKLLETRVCKKKLLSDHFPVIADIEME
;
A
#
# COMPACT_ATOMS: atom_id res chain seq x y z
N ARG A 1 -3.56 -17.59 4.90
CA ARG A 1 -4.69 -18.12 5.64
C ARG A 1 -5.95 -18.23 4.76
N TYR A 2 -6.17 -17.26 3.90
CA TYR A 2 -7.21 -17.30 2.88
C TYR A 2 -6.61 -17.61 1.50
N PRO A 3 -7.32 -18.36 0.62
CA PRO A 3 -6.78 -18.72 -0.68
C PRO A 3 -6.61 -17.50 -1.59
N ILE A 4 -5.49 -17.45 -2.27
CA ILE A 4 -5.28 -16.55 -3.41
C ILE A 4 -5.83 -17.28 -4.64
N VAL A 5 -6.90 -16.72 -5.23
CA VAL A 5 -7.57 -17.34 -6.38
C VAL A 5 -7.04 -16.82 -7.72
N ARG A 6 -6.38 -15.66 -7.71
CA ARG A 6 -5.70 -15.06 -8.85
C ARG A 6 -4.53 -14.20 -8.38
N SER A 7 -3.44 -14.15 -9.15
CA SER A 7 -2.39 -13.18 -8.94
C SER A 7 -1.80 -12.69 -10.26
N GLU A 8 -1.33 -11.45 -10.27
CA GLU A 8 -0.69 -10.80 -11.42
C GLU A 8 0.45 -9.91 -10.94
N ARG A 9 1.63 -10.03 -11.55
CA ARG A 9 2.72 -9.07 -11.38
C ARG A 9 2.65 -8.03 -12.48
N VAL A 10 2.68 -6.76 -12.12
CA VAL A 10 2.64 -5.64 -13.05
C VAL A 10 3.85 -4.75 -12.81
N PHE A 11 4.66 -4.50 -13.84
CA PHE A 11 5.76 -3.56 -13.76
C PHE A 11 5.24 -2.13 -13.69
N LEU A 12 5.82 -1.35 -12.79
CA LEU A 12 5.52 0.08 -12.65
C LEU A 12 6.34 0.90 -13.66
N PRO A 13 5.90 2.12 -13.98
CA PRO A 13 6.69 3.03 -14.79
C PRO A 13 8.11 3.16 -14.26
N ASN A 14 9.07 3.16 -15.19
CA ASN A 14 10.48 3.36 -14.89
C ASN A 14 11.04 4.37 -15.89
N ILE A 15 11.77 5.36 -15.40
CA ILE A 15 12.40 6.41 -16.20
C ILE A 15 13.91 6.38 -15.92
N GLY A 16 14.70 6.24 -16.97
CA GLY A 16 16.15 6.19 -16.87
C GLY A 16 16.67 4.82 -16.38
N LYS A 17 17.81 4.81 -15.69
CA LYS A 17 18.47 3.58 -15.19
C LYS A 17 18.11 3.29 -13.73
N LYS A 18 16.86 3.52 -13.31
CA LYS A 18 16.39 3.21 -11.97
C LYS A 18 16.05 1.72 -11.84
N GLU A 19 15.96 1.23 -10.61
CA GLU A 19 15.51 -0.12 -10.33
C GLU A 19 14.07 -0.32 -10.83
N GLN A 20 13.82 -1.44 -11.52
CA GLN A 20 12.48 -1.76 -12.01
C GLN A 20 11.59 -2.16 -10.86
N ARG A 21 10.67 -1.27 -10.47
CA ARG A 21 9.64 -1.54 -9.47
C ARG A 21 8.44 -2.25 -10.08
N ALA A 22 7.73 -2.98 -9.25
CA ALA A 22 6.53 -3.72 -9.63
C ALA A 22 5.49 -3.65 -8.51
N MET A 23 4.26 -3.97 -8.87
CA MET A 23 3.21 -4.32 -7.91
C MET A 23 2.75 -5.75 -8.15
N LEU A 24 2.41 -6.44 -7.07
CA LEU A 24 1.69 -7.70 -7.09
C LEU A 24 0.21 -7.40 -6.80
N ILE A 25 -0.67 -7.86 -7.67
CA ILE A 25 -2.13 -7.82 -7.49
C ILE A 25 -2.57 -9.24 -7.17
N ALA A 26 -3.29 -9.45 -6.08
CA ALA A 26 -3.80 -10.76 -5.68
C ALA A 26 -5.29 -10.65 -5.33
N ASP A 27 -6.10 -11.52 -5.93
CA ASP A 27 -7.49 -11.72 -5.54
C ASP A 27 -7.54 -12.81 -4.47
N ILE A 28 -8.10 -12.46 -3.31
CA ILE A 28 -8.16 -13.29 -2.11
C ILE A 28 -9.62 -13.60 -1.81
N GLN A 29 -9.95 -14.88 -1.66
CA GLN A 29 -11.29 -15.30 -1.29
C GLN A 29 -11.45 -15.31 0.23
N LEU A 30 -12.45 -14.60 0.73
CA LEU A 30 -12.85 -14.60 2.13
C LEU A 30 -13.74 -15.82 2.46
N PRO A 31 -13.93 -16.16 3.76
CA PRO A 31 -14.71 -17.34 4.16
C PRO A 31 -16.18 -17.33 3.73
N ASP A 32 -16.75 -16.14 3.54
CA ASP A 32 -18.13 -15.94 3.04
C ASP A 32 -18.25 -16.01 1.52
N GLY A 33 -17.13 -16.25 0.82
CA GLY A 33 -17.06 -16.32 -0.64
C GLY A 33 -16.79 -14.98 -1.32
N GLN A 34 -16.80 -13.85 -0.60
CA GLN A 34 -16.43 -12.56 -1.15
C GLN A 34 -14.97 -12.56 -1.64
N ILE A 35 -14.70 -11.85 -2.72
CA ILE A 35 -13.34 -11.63 -3.23
C ILE A 35 -12.91 -10.21 -2.92
N ILE A 36 -11.74 -10.08 -2.30
CA ILE A 36 -11.03 -8.80 -2.17
C ILE A 36 -9.80 -8.82 -3.07
N THR A 37 -9.39 -7.66 -3.58
CA THR A 37 -8.13 -7.50 -4.31
C THR A 37 -7.12 -6.78 -3.43
N TYR A 38 -5.99 -7.43 -3.18
CA TYR A 38 -4.88 -6.89 -2.39
C TYR A 38 -3.69 -6.59 -3.29
N ILE A 39 -3.15 -5.39 -3.18
CA ILE A 39 -2.00 -4.92 -3.96
C ILE A 39 -0.85 -4.67 -3.01
N CYS A 40 0.30 -5.28 -3.31
CA CYS A 40 1.55 -5.04 -2.60
C CYS A 40 2.56 -4.38 -3.55
N THR A 41 3.24 -3.33 -3.09
CA THR A 41 4.24 -2.61 -3.88
C THR A 41 5.35 -2.03 -3.02
N HIS A 42 6.47 -1.71 -3.67
CA HIS A 42 7.58 -0.95 -3.13
C HIS A 42 7.98 0.10 -4.18
N LEU A 43 7.71 1.37 -3.92
CA LEU A 43 7.92 2.44 -4.88
C LEU A 43 9.39 2.86 -4.98
N GLU A 44 9.70 3.69 -5.97
CA GLU A 44 11.04 4.22 -6.22
C GLU A 44 11.55 5.04 -5.01
N VAL A 45 12.79 4.81 -4.62
CA VAL A 45 13.40 5.43 -3.43
C VAL A 45 13.92 6.84 -3.70
N SER A 46 14.55 7.06 -4.85
CA SER A 46 15.40 8.23 -5.09
C SER A 46 14.75 9.35 -5.91
N SER A 47 13.54 9.15 -6.47
CA SER A 47 12.87 10.12 -7.34
C SER A 47 11.39 10.28 -6.97
N ALA A 48 11.03 11.43 -6.40
CA ALA A 48 9.66 11.79 -6.10
C ALA A 48 8.78 11.90 -7.36
N GLU A 49 9.35 12.40 -8.46
CA GLU A 49 8.66 12.48 -9.75
C GLU A 49 8.27 11.10 -10.26
N LEU A 50 9.20 10.13 -10.20
CA LEU A 50 8.92 8.77 -10.63
C LEU A 50 7.92 8.09 -9.70
N ARG A 51 8.01 8.29 -8.38
CA ARG A 51 6.98 7.81 -7.44
C ARG A 51 5.60 8.34 -7.78
N LEU A 52 5.48 9.62 -8.11
CA LEU A 52 4.21 10.22 -8.50
C LEU A 52 3.64 9.55 -9.77
N GLU A 53 4.47 9.27 -10.78
CA GLU A 53 4.04 8.53 -11.97
C GLU A 53 3.64 7.08 -11.65
N GLN A 54 4.36 6.41 -10.75
CA GLN A 54 4.02 5.07 -10.27
C GLN A 54 2.66 5.07 -9.55
N VAL A 55 2.40 6.02 -8.67
CA VAL A 55 1.11 6.17 -7.98
C VAL A 55 -0.04 6.45 -8.96
N LYS A 56 0.16 7.33 -9.93
CA LYS A 56 -0.83 7.60 -11.00
C LYS A 56 -1.14 6.34 -11.81
N PHE A 57 -0.11 5.57 -12.14
CA PHE A 57 -0.26 4.31 -12.87
C PHE A 57 -1.06 3.28 -12.06
N ILE A 58 -0.74 3.08 -10.77
CA ILE A 58 -1.48 2.20 -9.85
C ILE A 58 -2.95 2.61 -9.83
N GLN A 59 -3.23 3.90 -9.60
CA GLN A 59 -4.60 4.41 -9.54
C GLN A 59 -5.38 4.19 -10.84
N LYS A 60 -4.73 4.34 -12.00
CA LYS A 60 -5.33 4.05 -13.31
C LYS A 60 -5.61 2.55 -13.49
N LYS A 61 -4.64 1.69 -13.13
CA LYS A 61 -4.74 0.24 -13.32
C LYS A 61 -5.89 -0.36 -12.51
N VAL A 62 -6.15 0.14 -11.30
CA VAL A 62 -7.19 -0.41 -10.42
C VAL A 62 -8.61 0.07 -10.72
N LYS A 63 -8.80 1.04 -11.62
CA LYS A 63 -10.14 1.58 -11.93
C LYS A 63 -11.13 0.53 -12.42
N SER A 64 -10.66 -0.46 -13.16
CA SER A 64 -11.51 -1.54 -13.72
C SER A 64 -11.81 -2.67 -12.72
N ILE A 65 -11.13 -2.71 -11.59
CA ILE A 65 -11.32 -3.75 -10.57
C ILE A 65 -12.64 -3.49 -9.85
N LYS A 66 -13.52 -4.48 -9.80
CA LYS A 66 -14.85 -4.38 -9.16
C LYS A 66 -14.82 -4.73 -7.67
N ASN A 67 -13.94 -5.64 -7.29
CA ASN A 67 -13.78 -6.05 -5.90
C ASN A 67 -13.37 -4.87 -5.00
N PRO A 68 -13.59 -4.94 -3.69
CA PRO A 68 -12.89 -4.09 -2.72
C PRO A 68 -11.37 -4.19 -2.91
N VAL A 69 -10.68 -3.04 -3.04
CA VAL A 69 -9.24 -2.99 -3.33
C VAL A 69 -8.48 -2.40 -2.15
N PHE A 70 -7.45 -3.11 -1.73
CA PHE A 70 -6.47 -2.65 -0.73
C PHE A 70 -5.10 -2.50 -1.38
N LEU A 71 -4.33 -1.51 -0.93
CA LEU A 71 -2.96 -1.26 -1.38
C LEU A 71 -2.06 -1.12 -0.15
N ALA A 72 -0.98 -1.89 -0.09
CA ALA A 72 -0.02 -1.79 1.00
C ALA A 72 1.42 -1.89 0.49
N GLY A 73 2.34 -1.37 1.30
CA GLY A 73 3.77 -1.47 1.07
C GLY A 73 4.56 -0.25 1.48
N ASP A 74 5.84 -0.28 1.14
CA ASP A 74 6.76 0.85 1.28
C ASP A 74 6.57 1.82 0.11
N MET A 75 6.03 2.98 0.41
CA MET A 75 5.80 4.03 -0.60
C MET A 75 7.01 4.95 -0.78
N ASN A 76 8.07 4.80 0.02
CA ASN A 76 9.27 5.66 0.01
C ASN A 76 8.95 7.16 0.03
N ALA A 77 7.83 7.52 0.63
CA ALA A 77 7.28 8.88 0.65
C ALA A 77 6.61 9.17 1.98
N GLU A 78 6.88 10.33 2.55
CA GLU A 78 6.26 10.78 3.78
C GLU A 78 4.80 11.26 3.57
N PRO A 79 3.97 11.32 4.64
CA PRO A 79 2.53 11.60 4.51
C PRO A 79 2.19 12.89 3.78
N ASP A 80 3.03 13.91 3.89
CA ASP A 80 2.74 15.24 3.34
C ASP A 80 3.36 15.45 1.95
N SER A 81 3.94 14.40 1.35
CA SER A 81 4.48 14.44 0.00
C SER A 81 3.40 14.55 -1.09
N PRO A 82 3.73 15.12 -2.26
CA PRO A 82 2.79 15.27 -3.36
C PRO A 82 2.20 13.96 -3.86
N GLU A 83 3.00 12.88 -3.92
CA GLU A 83 2.56 11.56 -4.33
C GLU A 83 1.55 10.94 -3.37
N MET A 84 1.74 11.11 -2.05
CA MET A 84 0.78 10.65 -1.05
C MET A 84 -0.49 11.52 -1.03
N ALA A 85 -0.35 12.82 -1.24
CA ALA A 85 -1.50 13.72 -1.42
C ALA A 85 -2.34 13.34 -2.65
N PHE A 86 -1.68 12.92 -3.74
CA PHE A 86 -2.37 12.42 -4.93
C PHE A 86 -3.10 11.10 -4.65
N LEU A 87 -2.46 10.16 -3.95
CA LEU A 87 -3.03 8.85 -3.63
C LEU A 87 -4.32 9.00 -2.79
N ARG A 88 -4.30 9.86 -1.76
CA ARG A 88 -5.46 10.14 -0.89
C ARG A 88 -6.69 10.70 -1.61
N LYS A 89 -6.60 11.16 -2.86
CA LYS A 89 -7.79 11.53 -3.63
C LYS A 89 -8.71 10.35 -3.90
N GLY A 90 -8.15 9.14 -4.10
CA GLY A 90 -8.90 7.92 -4.40
C GLY A 90 -8.85 6.85 -3.31
N TRP A 91 -8.10 7.08 -2.23
CA TRP A 91 -7.83 6.08 -1.20
C TRP A 91 -7.93 6.67 0.19
N ASP A 92 -8.40 5.86 1.13
CA ASP A 92 -8.41 6.14 2.56
C ASP A 92 -7.18 5.49 3.19
N ASP A 93 -6.39 6.28 3.92
CA ASP A 93 -5.22 5.80 4.66
C ASP A 93 -5.70 5.10 5.95
N LEU A 94 -5.42 3.81 6.06
CA LEU A 94 -5.76 2.99 7.22
C LEU A 94 -4.63 2.96 8.26
N THR A 95 -3.61 3.80 8.10
CA THR A 95 -2.46 3.85 9.01
C THR A 95 -2.40 5.16 9.77
N ASN A 96 -1.72 5.14 10.92
CA ASN A 96 -1.44 6.34 11.69
C ASN A 96 -0.14 7.04 11.21
N ARG A 97 0.26 8.12 11.87
CA ARG A 97 1.48 8.87 11.53
C ARG A 97 2.73 8.39 12.29
N GLU A 98 2.67 7.23 12.96
CA GLU A 98 3.84 6.68 13.62
C GLU A 98 4.95 6.33 12.61
N LEU A 99 6.20 6.58 13.03
CA LEU A 99 7.38 6.32 12.18
C LEU A 99 7.56 4.81 11.99
N THR A 100 7.84 4.41 10.73
CA THR A 100 7.98 3.01 10.35
C THR A 100 9.41 2.63 9.93
N TYR A 101 10.26 3.60 9.63
CA TYR A 101 11.64 3.43 9.21
C TYR A 101 12.56 4.44 9.93
N SER A 102 13.80 4.10 10.32
CA SER A 102 14.38 2.77 10.51
C SER A 102 14.10 2.30 11.94
N THR A 103 14.08 0.96 12.15
CA THR A 103 13.87 0.39 13.48
C THR A 103 14.94 0.75 14.49
N MET A 104 16.17 1.02 14.03
CA MET A 104 17.30 1.43 14.90
C MET A 104 17.19 2.90 15.34
N LYS A 105 16.77 3.79 14.45
CA LYS A 105 16.55 5.21 14.70
C LYS A 105 15.36 5.68 13.88
N PRO A 106 14.13 5.52 14.37
CA PRO A 106 12.93 5.90 13.62
C PRO A 106 12.95 7.37 13.21
N SER A 107 12.80 7.64 11.92
CA SER A 107 12.88 8.99 11.36
C SER A 107 11.85 9.28 10.25
N MET A 108 11.25 8.23 9.65
CA MET A 108 10.32 8.40 8.53
C MET A 108 9.08 7.49 8.69
N LYS A 109 7.95 7.99 8.21
CA LYS A 109 6.72 7.23 7.99
C LYS A 109 6.58 6.98 6.49
N ILE A 110 6.89 5.76 6.02
CA ILE A 110 6.92 5.42 4.59
C ILE A 110 6.15 4.13 4.24
N ASP A 111 5.70 3.38 5.24
CA ASP A 111 4.91 2.18 5.06
C ASP A 111 3.43 2.45 5.33
N TYR A 112 2.55 1.97 4.44
CA TYR A 112 1.13 2.30 4.46
C TYR A 112 0.26 1.09 4.13
N ILE A 113 -1.00 1.18 4.58
CA ILE A 113 -2.12 0.35 4.16
C ILE A 113 -3.24 1.30 3.77
N TYR A 114 -3.74 1.16 2.55
CA TYR A 114 -4.82 1.95 2.00
C TYR A 114 -6.02 1.08 1.62
N SER A 115 -7.23 1.61 1.79
CA SER A 115 -8.45 1.10 1.19
C SER A 115 -8.90 2.03 0.07
N ARG A 116 -9.28 1.51 -1.10
CA ARG A 116 -9.90 2.33 -2.13
C ARG A 116 -11.21 2.92 -1.61
N LYS A 117 -11.43 4.20 -1.85
CA LYS A 117 -12.68 4.88 -1.44
C LYS A 117 -13.90 4.18 -2.03
N GLY A 118 -14.94 4.03 -1.22
CA GLY A 118 -16.16 3.33 -1.59
C GLY A 118 -16.14 1.81 -1.37
N ASN A 119 -15.11 1.27 -0.72
CA ASN A 119 -15.07 -0.17 -0.36
C ASN A 119 -16.01 -0.56 0.80
N GLY A 120 -16.64 0.39 1.51
CA GLY A 120 -17.41 0.08 2.73
C GLY A 120 -16.51 -0.44 3.86
N VAL A 121 -15.34 0.19 4.04
CA VAL A 121 -14.36 -0.24 5.07
C VAL A 121 -14.38 0.73 6.23
N LYS A 122 -14.53 0.19 7.44
CA LYS A 122 -14.38 0.90 8.70
C LYS A 122 -13.08 0.48 9.38
N LEU A 123 -12.21 1.45 9.65
CA LEU A 123 -11.01 1.23 10.45
C LEU A 123 -11.40 1.07 11.92
N LEU A 124 -11.04 -0.06 12.53
CA LEU A 124 -11.24 -0.33 13.95
C LEU A 124 -10.03 0.08 14.77
N GLU A 125 -8.84 -0.35 14.35
CA GLU A 125 -7.58 -0.04 15.03
C GLU A 125 -6.44 0.01 14.02
N THR A 126 -5.44 0.85 14.28
CA THR A 126 -4.16 0.84 13.57
C THR A 126 -3.00 1.00 14.53
N ARG A 127 -1.90 0.28 14.28
CA ARG A 127 -0.72 0.31 15.13
C ARG A 127 0.57 -0.02 14.35
N VAL A 128 1.68 0.49 14.83
CA VAL A 128 3.03 0.13 14.39
C VAL A 128 3.64 -0.83 15.41
N CYS A 129 4.03 -2.02 14.95
CA CYS A 129 4.60 -3.05 15.82
C CYS A 129 6.10 -2.82 16.02
N LYS A 130 6.49 -2.23 17.16
CA LYS A 130 7.88 -1.82 17.46
C LYS A 130 8.80 -2.98 17.89
N LYS A 131 8.84 -4.07 17.13
CA LYS A 131 9.76 -5.19 17.34
C LYS A 131 11.02 -5.01 16.50
N LYS A 132 12.13 -4.64 17.12
CA LYS A 132 13.38 -4.20 16.46
C LYS A 132 14.21 -5.28 15.76
N LEU A 133 13.93 -6.57 15.96
CA LEU A 133 14.84 -7.64 15.52
C LEU A 133 14.42 -8.35 14.21
N LEU A 134 13.37 -7.88 13.54
CA LEU A 134 12.80 -8.58 12.39
C LEU A 134 13.12 -7.94 11.04
N SER A 135 13.30 -6.62 11.01
CA SER A 135 13.53 -5.82 9.80
C SER A 135 14.06 -4.44 10.19
N ASP A 136 14.58 -3.68 9.25
CA ASP A 136 14.84 -2.25 9.36
C ASP A 136 13.56 -1.40 9.25
N HIS A 137 12.42 -2.01 8.85
CA HIS A 137 11.09 -1.42 8.94
C HIS A 137 10.26 -2.04 10.07
N PHE A 138 9.42 -1.24 10.71
CA PHE A 138 8.39 -1.72 11.62
C PHE A 138 7.16 -2.20 10.85
N PRO A 139 6.59 -3.38 11.21
CA PRO A 139 5.33 -3.82 10.66
C PRO A 139 4.19 -2.84 11.01
N VAL A 140 3.36 -2.55 10.02
CA VAL A 140 2.13 -1.76 10.17
C VAL A 140 0.93 -2.70 10.13
N ILE A 141 -0.02 -2.51 11.03
CA ILE A 141 -1.20 -3.34 11.18
C ILE A 141 -2.43 -2.43 11.18
N ALA A 142 -3.45 -2.82 10.42
CA ALA A 142 -4.77 -2.20 10.45
C ALA A 142 -5.83 -3.30 10.65
N ASP A 143 -6.63 -3.18 11.69
CA ASP A 143 -7.79 -4.02 11.94
C ASP A 143 -9.02 -3.30 11.39
N ILE A 144 -9.77 -3.96 10.51
CA ILE A 144 -10.87 -3.37 9.76
C ILE A 144 -12.13 -4.22 9.83
N GLU A 145 -13.27 -3.57 9.69
CA GLU A 145 -14.58 -4.17 9.42
C GLU A 145 -15.00 -3.81 8.00
N MET A 146 -15.54 -4.77 7.26
CA MET A 146 -16.10 -4.55 5.92
C MET A 146 -17.62 -4.65 6.02
N GLU A 147 -18.33 -3.65 5.47
CA GLU A 147 -19.80 -3.61 5.40
C GLU A 147 -20.33 -4.47 4.24
#